data_f3cef34e1241e9b87c74525ec2bbd984
#
_entry.id   f3cef34e1241e9b87c74525ec2bbd984
#
_cell.length_a   1.000
_cell.length_b   1.000
_cell.length_c   1.000
_cell.angle_alpha   90.00
_cell.angle_beta   90.00
_cell.angle_gamma   90.00
#
_symmetry.space_group_name_H-M   'P 1'
#
loop_
_entity.id
_entity.type
_entity.pdbx_description
1 polymer ?
#
loop_
_entity_poly.entity_id
_entity_poly.type
_entity_poly.pdbx_seq_one_letter_code
_entity_poly.pdbx_strand_id
1 'polypeptide(L)'
;MLDSVLRKDLVELIGSNFNADQINALGQYVSGNFDLHKLRGMDRHITVPALDAAKTLVTFAEDRKRIDGLLEILIETDDERLEGRRVSVTGLEAFLARMARSGLIYDFDKRRVRRSEKDAAVAANWGSFRDGRIYPVTIAGIDIVGNSDLVREYGMKTMERVYYRFWNFLARRLAGYDGRTWSWTGDGGILAFAFKGSETRAVQWALEVQATL
;
A
#
# COMPACT_ATOMS: atom_id res chain seq x y z
N MET A 1 -14.43 7.76 6.99
CA MET A 1 -13.69 8.87 6.34
C MET A 1 -12.25 8.42 6.23
N LEU A 2 -11.61 8.60 5.08
CA LEU A 2 -10.18 8.33 4.90
C LEU A 2 -9.36 9.38 5.67
N ASP A 3 -8.16 8.99 6.13
CA ASP A 3 -7.20 10.00 6.57
C ASP A 3 -6.70 10.84 5.38
N SER A 4 -6.10 11.99 5.65
CA SER A 4 -5.72 12.96 4.61
C SER A 4 -4.66 12.41 3.65
N VAL A 5 -3.76 11.53 4.13
CA VAL A 5 -2.69 10.92 3.34
C VAL A 5 -3.29 9.90 2.39
N LEU A 6 -4.08 8.96 2.91
CA LEU A 6 -4.73 7.93 2.10
C LEU A 6 -5.70 8.53 1.08
N ARG A 7 -6.39 9.63 1.46
CA ARG A 7 -7.24 10.39 0.54
C ARG A 7 -6.44 10.96 -0.64
N LYS A 8 -5.30 11.58 -0.37
CA LYS A 8 -4.40 12.10 -1.40
C LYS A 8 -3.90 11.00 -2.31
N ASP A 9 -3.43 9.90 -1.73
CA ASP A 9 -2.94 8.73 -2.46
C ASP A 9 -4.02 8.13 -3.38
N LEU A 10 -5.28 8.07 -2.91
CA LEU A 10 -6.41 7.59 -3.72
C LEU A 10 -6.68 8.51 -4.91
N VAL A 11 -6.65 9.83 -4.70
CA VAL A 11 -6.83 10.81 -5.78
C VAL A 11 -5.71 10.68 -6.82
N GLU A 12 -4.47 10.56 -6.39
CA GLU A 12 -3.31 10.38 -7.28
C GLU A 12 -3.39 9.04 -8.02
N LEU A 13 -3.78 7.96 -7.35
CA LEU A 13 -3.96 6.64 -7.97
C LEU A 13 -5.00 6.71 -9.09
N ILE A 14 -6.18 7.27 -8.83
CA ILE A 14 -7.25 7.39 -9.82
C ILE A 14 -6.81 8.33 -10.96
N GLY A 15 -6.30 9.52 -10.65
CA GLY A 15 -5.93 10.52 -11.64
C GLY A 15 -4.76 10.13 -12.54
N SER A 16 -3.91 9.19 -12.09
CA SER A 16 -2.77 8.67 -12.87
C SER A 16 -3.13 7.49 -13.77
N ASN A 17 -4.22 6.78 -13.47
CA ASN A 17 -4.59 5.55 -14.18
C ASN A 17 -5.81 5.69 -15.08
N PHE A 18 -6.65 6.71 -14.87
CA PHE A 18 -7.91 6.89 -15.57
C PHE A 18 -8.03 8.30 -16.19
N ASN A 19 -8.61 8.39 -17.37
CA ASN A 19 -9.02 9.67 -17.94
C ASN A 19 -10.38 10.14 -17.37
N ALA A 20 -10.82 11.35 -17.71
CA ALA A 20 -12.03 11.94 -17.16
C ALA A 20 -13.30 11.11 -17.45
N ASP A 21 -13.39 10.51 -18.64
CA ASP A 21 -14.56 9.70 -19.03
C ASP A 21 -14.60 8.40 -18.22
N GLN A 22 -13.46 7.75 -18.06
CA GLN A 22 -13.33 6.55 -17.22
C GLN A 22 -13.63 6.87 -15.74
N ILE A 23 -13.18 8.03 -15.24
CA ILE A 23 -13.50 8.49 -13.88
C ILE A 23 -15.00 8.76 -13.74
N ASN A 24 -15.62 9.33 -14.77
CA ASN A 24 -17.06 9.53 -14.78
C ASN A 24 -17.82 8.19 -14.78
N ALA A 25 -17.36 7.20 -15.55
CA ALA A 25 -17.90 5.83 -15.53
C ALA A 25 -17.75 5.17 -14.15
N LEU A 26 -16.56 5.24 -13.53
CA LEU A 26 -16.36 4.75 -12.16
C LEU A 26 -17.34 5.40 -11.18
N GLY A 27 -17.54 6.72 -11.29
CA GLY A 27 -18.49 7.45 -10.45
C GLY A 27 -19.93 6.98 -10.64
N GLN A 28 -20.32 6.63 -11.85
CA GLN A 28 -21.64 6.06 -12.14
C GLN A 28 -21.83 4.66 -11.56
N TYR A 29 -20.78 3.83 -11.52
CA TYR A 29 -20.80 2.53 -10.81
C TYR A 29 -20.97 2.72 -9.28
N VAL A 30 -20.29 3.72 -8.71
CA VAL A 30 -20.43 4.05 -7.28
C VAL A 30 -21.83 4.57 -6.94
N SER A 31 -22.38 5.40 -7.85
CA SER A 31 -23.71 6.01 -7.71
C SER A 31 -24.22 6.44 -9.06
N GLY A 32 -25.31 5.84 -9.51
CA GLY A 32 -25.88 6.05 -10.86
C GLY A 32 -26.23 7.49 -11.22
N ASN A 33 -26.20 8.40 -10.24
CA ASN A 33 -26.43 9.84 -10.45
C ASN A 33 -25.16 10.70 -10.47
N PHE A 34 -23.96 10.07 -10.52
CA PHE A 34 -22.72 10.80 -10.70
C PHE A 34 -22.64 11.37 -12.11
N ASP A 35 -22.39 12.67 -12.23
CA ASP A 35 -22.09 13.36 -13.48
C ASP A 35 -21.00 14.39 -13.18
N LEU A 36 -19.79 14.11 -13.70
CA LEU A 36 -18.61 14.91 -13.45
C LEU A 36 -18.78 16.37 -13.85
N HIS A 37 -19.32 16.62 -15.06
CA HIS A 37 -19.51 17.97 -15.60
C HIS A 37 -20.55 18.75 -14.79
N LYS A 38 -21.68 18.11 -14.46
CA LYS A 38 -22.73 18.71 -13.64
C LYS A 38 -22.22 19.07 -12.23
N LEU A 39 -21.45 18.22 -11.60
CA LEU A 39 -20.90 18.45 -10.26
C LEU A 39 -19.91 19.63 -10.27
N ARG A 40 -19.21 19.84 -11.38
CA ARG A 40 -18.26 20.95 -11.52
C ARG A 40 -18.90 22.23 -12.11
N GLY A 41 -20.17 22.19 -12.48
CA GLY A 41 -20.83 23.31 -13.14
C GLY A 41 -20.22 23.67 -14.49
N MET A 42 -19.68 22.66 -15.21
CA MET A 42 -18.99 22.84 -16.48
C MET A 42 -19.80 22.27 -17.65
N ASP A 43 -19.64 22.86 -18.82
CA ASP A 43 -20.21 22.31 -20.06
C ASP A 43 -19.54 20.96 -20.40
N ARG A 44 -20.31 20.03 -20.98
CA ARG A 44 -19.83 18.69 -21.37
C ARG A 44 -18.71 18.71 -22.42
N HIS A 45 -18.57 19.79 -23.16
CA HIS A 45 -17.51 19.96 -24.15
C HIS A 45 -16.16 20.39 -23.55
N ILE A 46 -16.13 20.74 -22.26
CA ILE A 46 -14.92 21.15 -21.58
C ILE A 46 -14.21 19.93 -21.02
N THR A 47 -12.96 19.72 -21.43
CA THR A 47 -12.13 18.62 -20.88
C THR A 47 -11.75 18.90 -19.44
N VAL A 48 -12.07 17.99 -18.54
CA VAL A 48 -11.67 18.03 -17.14
C VAL A 48 -10.34 17.32 -16.97
N PRO A 49 -9.29 17.95 -16.37
CA PRO A 49 -8.05 17.24 -16.05
C PRO A 49 -8.31 16.02 -15.15
N ALA A 50 -7.63 14.91 -15.44
CA ALA A 50 -7.86 13.63 -14.75
C ALA A 50 -7.74 13.73 -13.22
N LEU A 51 -6.74 14.48 -12.73
CA LEU A 51 -6.52 14.69 -11.30
C LEU A 51 -7.69 15.46 -10.65
N ASP A 52 -8.26 16.43 -11.35
CA ASP A 52 -9.41 17.19 -10.86
C ASP A 52 -10.70 16.37 -10.91
N ALA A 53 -10.86 15.54 -11.94
CA ALA A 53 -11.95 14.56 -12.02
C ALA A 53 -11.86 13.56 -10.85
N ALA A 54 -10.68 13.04 -10.55
CA ALA A 54 -10.42 12.15 -9.42
C ALA A 54 -10.75 12.81 -8.07
N LYS A 55 -10.33 14.06 -7.86
CA LYS A 55 -10.70 14.84 -6.65
C LYS A 55 -12.21 14.97 -6.50
N THR A 56 -12.90 15.26 -7.61
CA THR A 56 -14.37 15.40 -7.62
C THR A 56 -15.04 14.08 -7.25
N LEU A 57 -14.58 12.95 -7.83
CA LEU A 57 -15.10 11.62 -7.53
C LEU A 57 -14.89 11.23 -6.07
N VAL A 58 -13.68 11.40 -5.54
CA VAL A 58 -13.36 11.04 -4.14
C VAL A 58 -14.18 11.89 -3.17
N THR A 59 -14.27 13.21 -3.38
CA THR A 59 -15.10 14.10 -2.56
C THR A 59 -16.56 13.67 -2.60
N PHE A 60 -17.11 13.42 -3.77
CA PHE A 60 -18.49 12.95 -3.94
C PHE A 60 -18.75 11.63 -3.20
N ALA A 61 -17.81 10.67 -3.28
CA ALA A 61 -17.95 9.39 -2.59
C ALA A 61 -17.88 9.54 -1.06
N GLU A 62 -17.04 10.46 -0.55
CA GLU A 62 -16.96 10.76 0.89
C GLU A 62 -18.24 11.42 1.40
N ASP A 63 -18.75 12.46 0.73
CA ASP A 63 -19.95 13.19 1.11
C ASP A 63 -21.18 12.27 1.16
N ARG A 64 -21.21 11.26 0.32
CA ARG A 64 -22.28 10.27 0.24
C ARG A 64 -22.03 9.00 1.05
N LYS A 65 -20.92 8.92 1.80
CA LYS A 65 -20.53 7.74 2.56
C LYS A 65 -20.41 6.48 1.68
N ARG A 66 -19.91 6.66 0.45
CA ARG A 66 -19.72 5.60 -0.56
C ARG A 66 -18.27 5.29 -0.85
N ILE A 67 -17.36 5.76 0.01
CA ILE A 67 -15.92 5.59 -0.20
C ILE A 67 -15.50 4.11 -0.23
N ASP A 68 -16.10 3.26 0.59
CA ASP A 68 -15.83 1.82 0.59
C ASP A 68 -16.23 1.19 -0.75
N GLY A 69 -17.39 1.54 -1.29
CA GLY A 69 -17.83 1.10 -2.62
C GLY A 69 -16.94 1.61 -3.76
N LEU A 70 -16.41 2.84 -3.67
CA LEU A 70 -15.43 3.32 -4.63
C LEU A 70 -14.13 2.50 -4.61
N LEU A 71 -13.64 2.20 -3.40
CA LEU A 71 -12.45 1.35 -3.24
C LEU A 71 -12.67 -0.06 -3.79
N GLU A 72 -13.81 -0.67 -3.49
CA GLU A 72 -14.19 -1.98 -3.99
C GLU A 72 -14.22 -2.03 -5.52
N ILE A 73 -14.91 -1.09 -6.16
CA ILE A 73 -14.99 -0.99 -7.62
C ILE A 73 -13.59 -0.77 -8.23
N LEU A 74 -12.78 0.12 -7.65
CA LEU A 74 -11.43 0.39 -8.14
C LEU A 74 -10.54 -0.86 -8.10
N ILE A 75 -10.61 -1.64 -7.01
CA ILE A 75 -9.85 -2.87 -6.84
C ILE A 75 -10.33 -3.96 -7.81
N GLU A 76 -11.65 -4.05 -8.03
CA GLU A 76 -12.24 -5.01 -8.95
C GLU A 76 -12.02 -4.65 -10.42
N THR A 77 -11.85 -3.38 -10.73
CA THR A 77 -11.54 -2.91 -12.09
C THR A 77 -10.13 -3.31 -12.54
N ASP A 78 -9.21 -3.56 -11.59
CA ASP A 78 -7.87 -4.06 -11.90
C ASP A 78 -7.97 -5.43 -12.57
N ASP A 79 -7.39 -5.58 -13.77
CA ASP A 79 -7.53 -6.75 -14.65
C ASP A 79 -8.90 -6.97 -15.29
N GLU A 80 -9.92 -6.17 -15.01
CA GLU A 80 -11.21 -6.20 -15.68
C GLU A 80 -11.27 -5.23 -16.88
N ARG A 81 -12.38 -5.25 -17.63
CA ARG A 81 -12.59 -4.33 -18.74
C ARG A 81 -13.45 -3.16 -18.30
N LEU A 82 -12.91 -1.95 -18.38
CA LEU A 82 -13.68 -0.71 -18.30
C LEU A 82 -13.83 -0.13 -19.71
N GLU A 83 -15.04 0.14 -20.14
CA GLU A 83 -15.35 0.65 -21.50
C GLU A 83 -14.72 -0.19 -22.62
N GLY A 84 -14.70 -1.52 -22.46
CA GLY A 84 -14.18 -2.46 -23.45
C GLY A 84 -12.65 -2.58 -23.51
N ARG A 85 -11.90 -1.88 -22.66
CA ARG A 85 -10.44 -1.95 -22.56
C ARG A 85 -10.03 -2.64 -21.26
N ARG A 86 -9.00 -3.49 -21.37
CA ARG A 86 -8.39 -4.07 -20.17
C ARG A 86 -7.68 -2.98 -19.38
N VAL A 87 -8.00 -2.85 -18.10
CA VAL A 87 -7.42 -1.85 -17.21
C VAL A 87 -6.49 -2.56 -16.22
N SER A 88 -5.28 -2.06 -16.11
CA SER A 88 -4.35 -2.41 -15.02
C SER A 88 -4.06 -1.15 -14.23
N VAL A 89 -4.38 -1.15 -12.95
CA VAL A 89 -4.23 0.02 -12.09
C VAL A 89 -2.81 0.02 -11.51
N THR A 90 -1.92 0.77 -12.16
CA THR A 90 -0.52 0.87 -11.73
C THR A 90 -0.42 1.49 -10.34
N GLY A 91 0.22 0.79 -9.41
CA GLY A 91 0.40 1.24 -8.03
C GLY A 91 -0.71 0.82 -7.07
N LEU A 92 -1.68 0.02 -7.53
CA LEU A 92 -2.78 -0.48 -6.69
C LEU A 92 -2.27 -1.28 -5.50
N GLU A 93 -1.30 -2.18 -5.68
CA GLU A 93 -0.76 -3.00 -4.59
C GLU A 93 -0.13 -2.14 -3.49
N ALA A 94 0.63 -1.12 -3.89
CA ALA A 94 1.23 -0.19 -2.93
C ALA A 94 0.15 0.63 -2.19
N PHE A 95 -0.91 1.01 -2.89
CA PHE A 95 -2.05 1.68 -2.28
C PHE A 95 -2.78 0.77 -1.29
N LEU A 96 -3.05 -0.50 -1.65
CA LEU A 96 -3.68 -1.49 -0.77
C LEU A 96 -2.85 -1.72 0.50
N ALA A 97 -1.53 -1.78 0.38
CA ALA A 97 -0.65 -1.91 1.54
C ALA A 97 -0.73 -0.69 2.47
N ARG A 98 -0.83 0.54 1.92
CA ARG A 98 -1.04 1.76 2.72
C ARG A 98 -2.43 1.78 3.35
N MET A 99 -3.46 1.41 2.59
CA MET A 99 -4.84 1.27 3.07
C MET A 99 -4.90 0.29 4.25
N ALA A 100 -4.21 -0.85 4.14
CA ALA A 100 -4.14 -1.83 5.21
C ALA A 100 -3.45 -1.28 6.47
N ARG A 101 -2.39 -0.47 6.32
CA ARG A 101 -1.74 0.23 7.47
C ARG A 101 -2.67 1.22 8.17
N SER A 102 -3.61 1.81 7.43
CA SER A 102 -4.66 2.68 7.99
C SER A 102 -5.85 1.89 8.59
N GLY A 103 -5.74 0.57 8.69
CA GLY A 103 -6.77 -0.29 9.26
C GLY A 103 -7.93 -0.60 8.31
N LEU A 104 -7.79 -0.30 7.02
CA LEU A 104 -8.74 -0.67 5.97
C LEU A 104 -8.15 -1.81 5.14
N ILE A 105 -8.84 -2.94 5.09
CA ILE A 105 -8.39 -4.14 4.36
C ILE A 105 -9.44 -4.51 3.32
N TYR A 106 -9.01 -4.83 2.10
CA TYR A 106 -9.87 -5.48 1.13
C TYR A 106 -9.84 -6.99 1.33
N ASP A 107 -11.00 -7.57 1.61
CA ASP A 107 -11.20 -9.01 1.74
C ASP A 107 -11.52 -9.57 0.34
N PHE A 108 -10.53 -10.23 -0.28
CA PHE A 108 -10.64 -10.75 -1.64
C PHE A 108 -11.68 -11.87 -1.77
N ASP A 109 -11.90 -12.65 -0.70
CA ASP A 109 -12.89 -13.74 -0.71
C ASP A 109 -14.32 -13.19 -0.67
N LYS A 110 -14.52 -12.13 0.12
CA LYS A 110 -15.83 -11.49 0.29
C LYS A 110 -16.04 -10.31 -0.65
N ARG A 111 -15.04 -9.94 -1.43
CA ARG A 111 -15.01 -8.82 -2.39
C ARG A 111 -15.49 -7.50 -1.76
N ARG A 112 -15.02 -7.20 -0.55
CA ARG A 112 -15.43 -5.98 0.17
C ARG A 112 -14.33 -5.40 1.05
N VAL A 113 -14.40 -4.08 1.24
CA VAL A 113 -13.57 -3.36 2.20
C VAL A 113 -14.10 -3.62 3.62
N ARG A 114 -13.20 -3.85 4.55
CA ARG A 114 -13.50 -3.98 5.97
C ARG A 114 -12.48 -3.24 6.83
N ARG A 115 -12.89 -2.84 8.02
CA ARG A 115 -11.96 -2.34 9.03
C ARG A 115 -11.33 -3.50 9.78
N SER A 116 -10.05 -3.37 10.09
CA SER A 116 -9.30 -4.34 10.88
C SER A 116 -8.69 -3.63 12.09
N GLU A 117 -8.91 -4.20 13.27
CA GLU A 117 -8.25 -3.78 14.50
C GLU A 117 -6.83 -4.38 14.63
N LYS A 118 -6.51 -5.38 13.81
CA LYS A 118 -5.17 -5.99 13.80
C LYS A 118 -4.23 -5.13 12.97
N ASP A 119 -3.04 -4.91 13.49
CA ASP A 119 -1.98 -4.23 12.75
C ASP A 119 -1.68 -4.98 11.45
N ALA A 120 -2.14 -4.42 10.35
CA ALA A 120 -1.93 -4.97 9.02
C ALA A 120 -0.44 -4.89 8.59
N ALA A 121 0.37 -4.13 9.33
CA ALA A 121 1.82 -4.11 9.15
C ALA A 121 2.45 -5.51 9.33
N VAL A 122 1.77 -6.41 10.02
CA VAL A 122 2.20 -7.80 10.29
C VAL A 122 1.67 -8.80 9.25
N ALA A 123 0.82 -8.39 8.30
CA ALA A 123 0.30 -9.32 7.30
C ALA A 123 1.41 -9.78 6.34
N ALA A 124 1.64 -11.10 6.24
CA ALA A 124 2.72 -11.70 5.45
C ALA A 124 2.71 -11.30 3.96
N ASN A 125 1.56 -10.97 3.42
CA ASN A 125 1.34 -10.60 2.02
C ASN A 125 1.22 -9.09 1.77
N TRP A 126 1.75 -8.23 2.65
CA TRP A 126 1.59 -6.77 2.61
C TRP A 126 0.13 -6.29 2.60
N GLY A 127 -0.84 -7.18 2.89
CA GLY A 127 -2.27 -6.87 2.81
C GLY A 127 -2.79 -6.63 1.39
N SER A 128 -1.98 -6.90 0.36
CA SER A 128 -2.29 -6.56 -1.02
C SER A 128 -1.96 -7.66 -2.04
N PHE A 129 -1.10 -8.61 -1.69
CA PHE A 129 -0.71 -9.68 -2.61
C PHE A 129 -1.80 -10.74 -2.67
N ARG A 130 -2.07 -11.22 -3.89
CA ARG A 130 -3.07 -12.23 -4.21
C ARG A 130 -2.40 -13.57 -4.46
N ASP A 131 -3.01 -14.64 -4.02
CA ASP A 131 -2.54 -16.00 -4.31
C ASP A 131 -2.54 -16.27 -5.83
N GLY A 132 -1.55 -17.03 -6.28
CA GLY A 132 -1.38 -17.38 -7.69
C GLY A 132 -0.78 -16.29 -8.58
N ARG A 133 -0.48 -15.09 -8.07
CA ARG A 133 0.25 -14.05 -8.79
C ARG A 133 1.75 -14.05 -8.41
N ILE A 134 2.59 -13.68 -9.38
CA ILE A 134 4.03 -13.51 -9.19
C ILE A 134 4.32 -12.03 -9.03
N TYR A 135 5.03 -11.70 -7.96
CA TYR A 135 5.43 -10.33 -7.63
C TYR A 135 6.95 -10.21 -7.55
N PRO A 136 7.55 -9.16 -8.14
CA PRO A 136 8.96 -8.86 -7.92
C PRO A 136 9.17 -8.37 -6.48
N VAL A 137 10.14 -8.98 -5.78
CA VAL A 137 10.50 -8.66 -4.40
C VAL A 137 12.01 -8.56 -4.29
N THR A 138 12.49 -7.49 -3.67
CA THR A 138 13.92 -7.35 -3.33
C THR A 138 14.17 -7.95 -1.96
N ILE A 139 15.17 -8.82 -1.86
CA ILE A 139 15.56 -9.48 -0.61
C ILE A 139 16.85 -8.86 -0.10
N ALA A 140 16.90 -8.56 1.20
CA ALA A 140 18.10 -8.14 1.91
C ALA A 140 18.37 -9.08 3.10
N GLY A 141 19.61 -9.54 3.22
CA GLY A 141 20.09 -10.27 4.41
C GLY A 141 20.73 -9.31 5.38
N ILE A 142 20.52 -9.53 6.68
CA ILE A 142 21.17 -8.80 7.77
C ILE A 142 21.64 -9.78 8.84
N ASP A 143 22.81 -9.50 9.42
CA ASP A 143 23.43 -10.36 10.41
C ASP A 143 24.31 -9.56 11.39
N ILE A 144 24.51 -10.07 12.60
CA ILE A 144 25.41 -9.47 13.60
C ILE A 144 26.79 -10.09 13.47
N VAL A 145 27.76 -9.28 13.04
CA VAL A 145 29.15 -9.72 12.89
C VAL A 145 29.74 -10.12 14.26
N GLY A 146 30.41 -11.28 14.29
CA GLY A 146 31.09 -11.75 15.50
C GLY A 146 30.16 -12.22 16.62
N ASN A 147 28.93 -12.57 16.31
CA ASN A 147 27.90 -12.94 17.28
C ASN A 147 28.35 -14.03 18.26
N SER A 148 29.05 -15.07 17.78
CA SER A 148 29.53 -16.16 18.64
C SER A 148 30.51 -15.68 19.73
N ASP A 149 31.36 -14.71 19.40
CA ASP A 149 32.30 -14.13 20.35
C ASP A 149 31.59 -13.20 21.35
N LEU A 150 30.61 -12.42 20.85
CA LEU A 150 29.78 -11.59 21.73
C LEU A 150 28.97 -12.42 22.72
N VAL A 151 28.40 -13.55 22.29
CA VAL A 151 27.70 -14.49 23.20
C VAL A 151 28.66 -15.07 24.24
N ARG A 152 29.90 -15.39 23.83
CA ARG A 152 30.92 -15.90 24.77
C ARG A 152 31.34 -14.86 25.80
N GLU A 153 31.46 -13.59 25.39
CA GLU A 153 31.88 -12.48 26.23
C GLU A 153 30.76 -11.99 27.18
N TYR A 154 29.55 -11.78 26.64
CA TYR A 154 28.45 -11.13 27.37
C TYR A 154 27.38 -12.09 27.88
N GLY A 155 27.41 -13.33 27.44
CA GLY A 155 26.44 -14.39 27.77
C GLY A 155 25.12 -14.27 27.00
N MET A 156 24.52 -15.44 26.78
CA MET A 156 23.30 -15.59 25.96
C MET A 156 22.15 -14.66 26.41
N LYS A 157 21.90 -14.59 27.73
CA LYS A 157 20.81 -13.77 28.30
C LYS A 157 20.95 -12.27 27.99
N THR A 158 22.17 -11.77 27.89
CA THR A 158 22.45 -10.38 27.54
C THR A 158 22.23 -10.21 26.05
N MET A 159 22.70 -11.14 25.23
CA MET A 159 22.56 -11.09 23.78
C MET A 159 21.09 -11.21 23.33
N GLU A 160 20.25 -12.00 23.97
CA GLU A 160 18.80 -12.03 23.71
C GLU A 160 18.15 -10.65 23.81
N ARG A 161 18.55 -9.85 24.82
CA ARG A 161 18.06 -8.47 24.96
C ARG A 161 18.57 -7.55 23.85
N VAL A 162 19.83 -7.76 23.42
CA VAL A 162 20.42 -7.02 22.28
C VAL A 162 19.67 -7.36 20.99
N TYR A 163 19.46 -8.66 20.72
CA TYR A 163 18.70 -9.11 19.53
C TYR A 163 17.29 -8.52 19.51
N TYR A 164 16.58 -8.55 20.63
CA TYR A 164 15.23 -7.98 20.71
C TYR A 164 15.22 -6.47 20.43
N ARG A 165 16.19 -5.71 20.97
CA ARG A 165 16.32 -4.26 20.71
C ARG A 165 16.68 -3.98 19.26
N PHE A 166 17.64 -4.73 18.71
CA PHE A 166 18.09 -4.62 17.34
C PHE A 166 16.95 -4.92 16.36
N TRP A 167 16.26 -6.03 16.56
CA TRP A 167 15.10 -6.39 15.76
C TRP A 167 14.01 -5.32 15.79
N ASN A 168 13.65 -4.80 16.96
CA ASN A 168 12.65 -3.73 17.06
C ASN A 168 13.11 -2.42 16.39
N PHE A 169 14.41 -2.10 16.48
CA PHE A 169 14.98 -0.96 15.80
C PHE A 169 14.84 -1.08 14.28
N LEU A 170 15.14 -2.25 13.69
CA LEU A 170 15.00 -2.53 12.28
C LEU A 170 13.53 -2.53 11.83
N ALA A 171 12.67 -3.21 12.56
CA ALA A 171 11.26 -3.36 12.23
C ALA A 171 10.52 -2.01 12.14
N ARG A 172 10.82 -1.09 13.06
CA ARG A 172 10.22 0.25 13.06
C ARG A 172 10.57 1.06 11.79
N ARG A 173 11.76 0.85 11.23
CA ARG A 173 12.22 1.56 10.03
C ARG A 173 11.73 0.91 8.75
N LEU A 174 11.60 -0.41 8.73
CA LEU A 174 11.17 -1.15 7.54
C LEU A 174 9.83 -0.66 6.97
N ALA A 175 8.89 -0.33 7.83
CA ALA A 175 7.55 0.10 7.40
C ALA A 175 7.57 1.36 6.52
N GLY A 176 8.51 2.29 6.74
CA GLY A 176 8.69 3.50 5.94
C GLY A 176 9.20 3.24 4.52
N TYR A 177 9.77 2.06 4.28
CA TYR A 177 10.36 1.64 3.01
C TYR A 177 9.57 0.52 2.33
N ASP A 178 8.33 0.28 2.70
CA ASP A 178 7.51 -0.86 2.25
C ASP A 178 8.21 -2.22 2.45
N GLY A 179 9.12 -2.27 3.45
CA GLY A 179 9.87 -3.47 3.81
C GLY A 179 9.22 -4.24 4.94
N ARG A 180 9.53 -5.53 5.02
CA ARG A 180 9.07 -6.44 6.08
C ARG A 180 10.13 -7.46 6.44
N THR A 181 10.10 -7.92 7.68
CA THR A 181 10.83 -9.12 8.08
C THR A 181 10.16 -10.33 7.45
N TRP A 182 10.91 -11.04 6.59
CA TRP A 182 10.47 -12.28 5.98
C TRP A 182 10.73 -13.47 6.89
N SER A 183 11.95 -13.54 7.42
CA SER A 183 12.37 -14.58 8.36
C SER A 183 13.43 -14.01 9.28
N TRP A 184 13.42 -14.43 10.55
CA TRP A 184 14.43 -14.08 11.53
C TRP A 184 14.86 -15.31 12.30
N THR A 185 16.17 -15.51 12.46
CA THR A 185 16.73 -16.66 13.18
C THR A 185 17.96 -16.22 13.96
N GLY A 186 17.85 -16.22 15.28
CA GLY A 186 18.96 -15.82 16.16
C GLY A 186 19.36 -14.36 15.96
N ASP A 187 20.58 -14.16 15.51
CA ASP A 187 21.26 -12.87 15.30
C ASP A 187 21.07 -12.24 13.92
N GLY A 188 20.46 -12.96 12.98
CA GLY A 188 20.28 -12.49 11.63
C GLY A 188 18.88 -12.71 11.08
N GLY A 189 18.60 -12.13 9.92
CA GLY A 189 17.31 -12.27 9.27
C GLY A 189 17.30 -11.94 7.80
N ILE A 190 16.20 -12.30 7.17
CA ILE A 190 15.89 -11.97 5.80
C ILE A 190 14.77 -10.94 5.80
N LEU A 191 15.00 -9.86 5.08
CA LEU A 191 14.07 -8.76 4.89
C LEU A 191 13.62 -8.74 3.44
N ALA A 192 12.36 -8.40 3.21
CA ALA A 192 11.79 -8.32 1.88
C ALA A 192 11.19 -6.93 1.65
N PHE A 193 11.42 -6.38 0.45
CA PHE A 193 10.86 -5.11 -0.01
C PHE A 193 10.06 -5.35 -1.26
N ALA A 194 8.84 -4.84 -1.31
CA ALA A 194 7.93 -5.06 -2.43
C ALA A 194 7.61 -3.77 -3.17
N PHE A 195 6.91 -3.89 -4.31
CA PHE A 195 6.45 -2.82 -5.17
C PHE A 195 7.55 -2.16 -6.01
N LYS A 196 7.13 -1.34 -6.98
CA LYS A 196 8.04 -0.62 -7.88
C LYS A 196 9.06 0.22 -7.11
N GLY A 197 10.35 0.06 -7.41
CA GLY A 197 11.46 0.74 -6.74
C GLY A 197 11.88 0.09 -5.41
N SER A 198 11.54 -1.18 -5.19
CA SER A 198 11.94 -1.94 -4.00
C SER A 198 13.45 -1.99 -3.81
N GLU A 199 14.22 -2.06 -4.89
CA GLU A 199 15.70 -2.07 -4.86
C GLU A 199 16.24 -0.76 -4.25
N THR A 200 15.72 0.37 -4.72
CA THR A 200 16.14 1.69 -4.20
C THR A 200 15.75 1.84 -2.73
N ARG A 201 14.55 1.43 -2.36
CA ARG A 201 14.09 1.50 -0.95
C ARG A 201 14.90 0.57 -0.05
N ALA A 202 15.26 -0.62 -0.51
CA ALA A 202 16.12 -1.53 0.25
C ALA A 202 17.49 -0.91 0.53
N VAL A 203 18.09 -0.26 -0.48
CA VAL A 203 19.38 0.45 -0.33
C VAL A 203 19.25 1.65 0.61
N GLN A 204 18.23 2.48 0.42
CA GLN A 204 17.97 3.64 1.29
C GLN A 204 17.78 3.23 2.75
N TRP A 205 16.99 2.17 2.99
CA TRP A 205 16.79 1.61 4.31
C TRP A 205 18.11 1.13 4.92
N ALA A 206 18.93 0.41 4.15
CA ALA A 206 20.22 -0.10 4.63
C ALA A 206 21.17 1.05 5.02
N LEU A 207 21.23 2.11 4.21
CA LEU A 207 22.03 3.31 4.51
C LEU A 207 21.52 4.03 5.77
N GLU A 208 20.20 4.18 5.94
CA GLU A 208 19.63 4.78 7.15
C GLU A 208 19.98 3.96 8.39
N VAL A 209 19.86 2.64 8.30
CA VAL A 209 20.22 1.73 9.42
C VAL A 209 21.70 1.89 9.78
N GLN A 210 22.60 1.85 8.81
CA GLN A 210 24.04 2.02 9.04
C GLN A 210 24.41 3.39 9.61
N ALA A 211 23.71 4.45 9.19
CA ALA A 211 23.98 5.80 9.68
C ALA A 211 23.44 6.04 11.11
N THR A 212 22.59 5.14 11.62
CA THR A 212 21.89 5.32 12.90
C THR A 212 22.39 4.34 13.98
N LEU A 213 23.10 3.27 13.61
CA LEU A 213 23.79 2.34 14.52
C LEU A 213 25.07 2.92 15.05
#